data_f9c4116756b72f02b0330ef0d67846c3
#
_entry.id   f9c4116756b72f02b0330ef0d67846c3
#
_cell.length_a   1.000
_cell.length_b   1.000
_cell.length_c   1.000
_cell.angle_alpha   90.00
_cell.angle_beta   90.00
_cell.angle_gamma   90.00
#
_symmetry.space_group_name_H-M   'P 1'
#
loop_
_entity.id
_entity.type
_entity.pdbx_description
1 polymer ?
#
loop_
_entity_poly.entity_id
_entity_poly.type
_entity_poly.pdbx_seq_one_letter_code
_entity_poly.pdbx_strand_id
1 'polypeptide(L)'
;LESEKGNLSTLDRISNFECAFKSAFYTHFRYLFNKKEELNLPHAYQVGIFLFIREMCYSSMFRYNSIGEFNVPYGGISYNHKTFDTRINQYKNELYAKLLKTEIVCDDFYNFVTSVNIKENDFVFLDPPYDSDFSTYDKNTFDKFDQERLYNYLLNECVGLFMLIIKRTDFISQLYLSEQVCKNGRKLKVDSFEKKYQVSFKNRNNKNAEHLVITNY
;
A
#
# COMPACT_ATOMS: atom_id res chain seq x y z
N LEU A 1 35.98 -6.24 24.55
CA LEU A 1 35.52 -5.50 23.35
C LEU A 1 36.61 -5.25 22.30
N GLU A 2 37.89 -5.33 22.64
CA GLU A 2 39.00 -5.17 21.68
C GLU A 2 39.38 -6.46 20.95
N SER A 3 39.08 -7.63 21.49
CA SER A 3 39.43 -8.93 20.88
C SER A 3 38.52 -9.36 19.71
N GLU A 4 37.36 -8.77 19.55
CA GLU A 4 36.41 -9.08 18.45
C GLU A 4 36.50 -8.13 17.25
N LYS A 5 37.30 -7.08 17.31
CA LYS A 5 37.50 -6.12 16.20
C LYS A 5 38.35 -6.66 15.04
N GLY A 6 38.82 -7.90 15.11
CA GLY A 6 39.90 -8.40 14.24
C GLY A 6 39.46 -8.92 12.87
N ASN A 7 38.20 -9.28 12.63
CA ASN A 7 37.88 -10.20 11.54
C ASN A 7 36.90 -9.72 10.45
N LEU A 8 36.59 -8.41 10.37
CA LEU A 8 35.81 -7.91 9.26
C LEU A 8 36.69 -7.74 8.03
N SER A 9 36.25 -8.29 6.91
CA SER A 9 36.89 -8.05 5.59
C SER A 9 36.88 -6.56 5.25
N THR A 10 37.79 -6.13 4.36
CA THR A 10 37.79 -4.74 3.85
C THR A 10 36.45 -4.38 3.22
N LEU A 11 35.82 -5.33 2.50
CA LEU A 11 34.51 -5.13 1.88
C LEU A 11 33.41 -4.93 2.91
N ASP A 12 33.42 -5.69 4.01
CA ASP A 12 32.44 -5.52 5.09
C ASP A 12 32.61 -4.16 5.79
N ARG A 13 33.84 -3.72 5.98
CA ARG A 13 34.12 -2.38 6.55
C ARG A 13 33.58 -1.29 5.64
N ILE A 14 33.83 -1.35 4.34
CA ILE A 14 33.31 -0.39 3.35
C ILE A 14 31.79 -0.40 3.36
N SER A 15 31.16 -1.57 3.32
CA SER A 15 29.69 -1.70 3.35
C SER A 15 29.08 -1.11 4.63
N ASN A 16 29.74 -1.28 5.78
CA ASN A 16 29.29 -0.71 7.04
C ASN A 16 29.40 0.83 7.04
N PHE A 17 30.50 1.41 6.52
CA PHE A 17 30.63 2.86 6.38
C PHE A 17 29.58 3.40 5.44
N GLU A 18 29.39 2.79 4.28
CA GLU A 18 28.37 3.19 3.32
C GLU A 18 26.97 3.16 3.96
N CYS A 19 26.66 2.10 4.69
CA CYS A 19 25.39 1.96 5.41
C CYS A 19 25.21 3.10 6.43
N ALA A 20 26.25 3.44 7.19
CA ALA A 20 26.21 4.53 8.18
C ALA A 20 25.92 5.89 7.51
N PHE A 21 26.61 6.21 6.41
CA PHE A 21 26.35 7.43 5.66
C PHE A 21 24.94 7.47 5.07
N LYS A 22 24.51 6.41 4.38
CA LYS A 22 23.16 6.32 3.79
C LYS A 22 22.07 6.42 4.86
N SER A 23 22.29 5.82 6.02
CA SER A 23 21.37 5.91 7.15
C SER A 23 21.28 7.34 7.70
N ALA A 24 22.38 8.07 7.77
CA ALA A 24 22.39 9.47 8.20
C ALA A 24 21.59 10.35 7.21
N PHE A 25 21.84 10.22 5.91
CA PHE A 25 21.07 10.91 4.87
C PHE A 25 19.58 10.56 4.93
N TYR A 26 19.27 9.28 5.04
CA TYR A 26 17.89 8.83 5.16
C TYR A 26 17.19 9.45 6.38
N THR A 27 17.85 9.48 7.52
CA THR A 27 17.31 10.08 8.75
C THR A 27 17.05 11.57 8.58
N HIS A 28 17.94 12.27 7.89
CA HIS A 28 17.76 13.68 7.56
C HIS A 28 16.54 13.90 6.64
N PHE A 29 16.41 13.14 5.55
CA PHE A 29 15.25 13.25 4.67
C PHE A 29 13.95 12.86 5.35
N ARG A 30 13.98 11.86 6.24
CA ARG A 30 12.82 11.52 7.08
C ARG A 30 12.42 12.68 8.00
N TYR A 31 13.38 13.37 8.59
CA TYR A 31 13.13 14.58 9.36
C TYR A 31 12.49 15.68 8.50
N LEU A 32 13.05 15.96 7.32
CA LEU A 32 12.49 16.95 6.40
C LEU A 32 11.05 16.58 5.98
N PHE A 33 10.77 15.30 5.73
CA PHE A 33 9.42 14.83 5.42
C PHE A 33 8.44 15.09 6.56
N ASN A 34 8.84 14.80 7.79
CA ASN A 34 7.99 15.01 8.95
C ASN A 34 7.76 16.50 9.25
N LYS A 35 8.68 17.36 8.85
CA LYS A 35 8.63 18.81 9.06
C LYS A 35 8.29 19.61 7.80
N LYS A 36 7.79 18.95 6.75
CA LYS A 36 7.58 19.55 5.43
C LYS A 36 6.68 20.79 5.44
N GLU A 37 5.65 20.80 6.28
CA GLU A 37 4.72 21.92 6.42
C GLU A 37 5.38 23.07 7.21
N GLU A 38 6.05 22.75 8.33
CA GLU A 38 6.77 23.71 9.18
C GLU A 38 7.89 24.41 8.41
N LEU A 39 8.57 23.66 7.53
CA LEU A 39 9.67 24.17 6.71
C LEU A 39 9.22 24.79 5.38
N ASN A 40 7.90 24.82 5.10
CA ASN A 40 7.36 25.33 3.84
C ASN A 40 8.04 24.74 2.60
N LEU A 41 8.30 23.43 2.59
CA LEU A 41 9.01 22.80 1.48
C LEU A 41 8.18 22.86 0.19
N PRO A 42 8.78 23.20 -0.97
CA PRO A 42 8.06 23.15 -2.24
C PRO A 42 7.47 21.75 -2.51
N HIS A 43 6.28 21.69 -3.07
CA HIS A 43 5.57 20.42 -3.31
C HIS A 43 6.40 19.39 -4.08
N ALA A 44 7.11 19.80 -5.13
CA ALA A 44 8.00 18.88 -5.87
C ALA A 44 9.10 18.27 -4.97
N TYR A 45 9.59 19.05 -4.00
CA TYR A 45 10.58 18.57 -3.02
C TYR A 45 9.96 17.56 -2.04
N GLN A 46 8.75 17.84 -1.55
CA GLN A 46 8.00 16.91 -0.69
C GLN A 46 7.80 15.57 -1.39
N VAL A 47 7.39 15.57 -2.67
CA VAL A 47 7.22 14.36 -3.48
C VAL A 47 8.54 13.61 -3.66
N GLY A 48 9.63 14.31 -3.97
CA GLY A 48 10.96 13.71 -4.10
C GLY A 48 11.45 13.06 -2.81
N ILE A 49 11.28 13.73 -1.68
CA ILE A 49 11.61 13.19 -0.35
C ILE A 49 10.74 11.98 -0.03
N PHE A 50 9.44 12.05 -0.31
CA PHE A 50 8.51 10.93 -0.10
C PHE A 50 8.94 9.68 -0.87
N LEU A 51 9.26 9.82 -2.15
CA LEU A 51 9.76 8.71 -2.96
C LEU A 51 11.07 8.16 -2.40
N PHE A 52 12.00 9.03 -1.98
CA PHE A 52 13.26 8.62 -1.40
C PHE A 52 13.06 7.80 -0.12
N ILE A 53 12.31 8.30 0.86
CA ILE A 53 12.11 7.59 2.12
C ILE A 53 11.34 6.29 1.92
N ARG A 54 10.38 6.25 0.98
CA ARG A 54 9.63 5.04 0.63
C ARG A 54 10.54 3.94 0.08
N GLU A 55 11.43 4.28 -0.83
CA GLU A 55 12.33 3.30 -1.44
C GLU A 55 13.41 2.82 -0.48
N MET A 56 13.87 3.68 0.43
CA MET A 56 15.00 3.40 1.31
C MET A 56 14.61 2.95 2.71
N CYS A 57 13.33 3.02 3.10
CA CYS A 57 12.88 2.53 4.40
C CYS A 57 12.84 1.00 4.47
N TYR A 58 13.04 0.49 5.67
CA TYR A 58 13.02 -0.96 5.93
C TYR A 58 11.71 -1.59 5.43
N SER A 59 11.82 -2.63 4.60
CA SER A 59 10.72 -3.38 3.97
C SER A 59 9.72 -2.53 3.20
N SER A 60 10.09 -1.32 2.78
CA SER A 60 9.19 -0.35 2.12
C SER A 60 7.89 -0.11 2.92
N MET A 61 7.95 -0.26 4.24
CA MET A 61 6.80 -0.10 5.12
C MET A 61 6.45 1.36 5.31
N PHE A 62 5.15 1.65 5.34
CA PHE A 62 4.61 2.93 5.77
C PHE A 62 4.06 2.80 7.20
N ARG A 63 4.70 3.48 8.15
CA ARG A 63 4.26 3.50 9.54
C ARG A 63 4.52 4.87 10.14
N TYR A 64 3.53 5.36 10.87
CA TYR A 64 3.58 6.60 11.61
C TYR A 64 3.53 6.32 13.11
N ASN A 65 4.14 7.18 13.91
CA ASN A 65 4.04 7.14 15.37
C ASN A 65 2.72 7.79 15.84
N SER A 66 2.49 7.79 17.15
CA SER A 66 1.26 8.35 17.76
C SER A 66 1.04 9.84 17.51
N ILE A 67 2.09 10.58 17.18
CA ILE A 67 2.02 12.02 16.83
C ILE A 67 1.95 12.27 15.32
N GLY A 68 1.81 11.22 14.51
CA GLY A 68 1.65 11.32 13.06
C GLY A 68 2.96 11.50 12.28
N GLU A 69 4.13 11.23 12.87
CA GLU A 69 5.41 11.28 12.17
C GLU A 69 5.79 9.92 11.59
N PHE A 70 6.29 9.91 10.36
CA PHE A 70 6.86 8.73 9.73
C PHE A 70 8.11 8.27 10.49
N ASN A 71 8.13 7.03 10.99
CA ASN A 71 9.15 6.55 11.92
C ASN A 71 9.85 5.24 11.51
N VAL A 72 9.72 4.81 10.25
CA VAL A 72 10.42 3.61 9.78
C VAL A 72 11.91 3.89 9.60
N PRO A 73 12.80 3.00 10.04
CA PRO A 73 14.25 3.17 9.88
C PRO A 73 14.72 2.90 8.44
N TYR A 74 15.96 3.26 8.14
CA TYR A 74 16.66 2.86 6.92
C TYR A 74 16.72 1.35 6.80
N GLY A 75 16.70 0.83 5.57
CA GLY A 75 16.67 -0.62 5.31
C GLY A 75 17.98 -1.38 5.59
N GLY A 76 19.05 -0.67 5.96
CA GLY A 76 20.33 -1.26 6.35
C GLY A 76 21.25 -1.63 5.17
N ILE A 77 22.27 -2.45 5.43
CA ILE A 77 23.33 -2.82 4.47
C ILE A 77 22.75 -3.41 3.17
N SER A 78 21.70 -4.20 3.26
CA SER A 78 21.04 -4.78 2.08
C SER A 78 20.47 -3.75 1.12
N TYR A 79 20.34 -2.49 1.53
CA TYR A 79 19.87 -1.38 0.70
C TYR A 79 21.01 -0.54 0.10
N ASN A 80 22.26 -0.82 0.41
CA ASN A 80 23.39 -0.07 -0.13
C ASN A 80 23.45 -0.08 -1.66
N HIS A 81 23.06 -1.18 -2.30
CA HIS A 81 23.04 -1.33 -3.75
C HIS A 81 21.79 -0.78 -4.45
N LYS A 82 20.79 -0.31 -3.70
CA LYS A 82 19.61 0.30 -4.32
C LYS A 82 19.96 1.63 -4.97
N THR A 83 19.58 1.77 -6.23
CA THR A 83 19.71 3.00 -7.01
C THR A 83 18.35 3.51 -7.45
N PHE A 84 18.21 4.82 -7.59
CA PHE A 84 16.99 5.45 -8.08
C PHE A 84 16.87 5.42 -9.61
N ASP A 85 18.00 5.36 -10.30
CA ASP A 85 18.06 5.54 -11.75
C ASP A 85 17.18 4.55 -12.52
N THR A 86 17.18 3.29 -12.11
CA THR A 86 16.37 2.25 -12.75
C THR A 86 14.88 2.56 -12.62
N ARG A 87 14.43 2.97 -11.44
CA ARG A 87 13.03 3.33 -11.18
C ARG A 87 12.61 4.60 -11.92
N ILE A 88 13.45 5.65 -11.86
CA ILE A 88 13.16 6.91 -12.57
C ILE A 88 13.07 6.68 -14.07
N ASN A 89 13.95 5.86 -14.64
CA ASN A 89 13.92 5.53 -16.08
C ASN A 89 12.70 4.69 -16.45
N GLN A 90 12.28 3.76 -15.59
CA GLN A 90 11.06 2.99 -15.78
C GLN A 90 9.82 3.90 -15.76
N TYR A 91 9.73 4.85 -14.83
CA TYR A 91 8.66 5.84 -14.79
C TYR A 91 8.63 6.72 -16.05
N LYS A 92 9.79 7.19 -16.51
CA LYS A 92 9.88 8.04 -17.72
C LYS A 92 9.44 7.31 -18.99
N ASN A 93 9.86 6.05 -19.15
CA ASN A 93 9.71 5.34 -20.42
C ASN A 93 8.37 4.59 -20.55
N GLU A 94 7.86 4.00 -19.46
CA GLU A 94 6.72 3.08 -19.54
C GLU A 94 5.43 3.67 -18.92
N LEU A 95 5.55 4.41 -17.84
CA LEU A 95 4.38 4.86 -17.07
C LEU A 95 3.92 6.26 -17.44
N TYR A 96 4.83 7.14 -17.89
CA TYR A 96 4.49 8.53 -18.14
C TYR A 96 3.34 8.69 -19.14
N ALA A 97 3.40 7.97 -20.26
CA ALA A 97 2.34 8.01 -21.28
C ALA A 97 1.00 7.46 -20.78
N LYS A 98 1.02 6.51 -19.82
CA LYS A 98 -0.19 5.98 -19.19
C LYS A 98 -0.74 6.98 -18.17
N LEU A 99 0.14 7.58 -17.36
CA LEU A 99 -0.25 8.58 -16.35
C LEU A 99 -0.91 9.81 -16.98
N LEU A 100 -0.47 10.25 -18.17
CA LEU A 100 -1.10 11.34 -18.90
C LEU A 100 -2.54 11.05 -19.33
N LYS A 101 -2.94 9.78 -19.36
CA LYS A 101 -4.30 9.33 -19.70
C LYS A 101 -5.09 8.87 -18.46
N THR A 102 -4.52 9.05 -17.27
CA THR A 102 -5.09 8.57 -16.01
C THR A 102 -5.53 9.79 -15.19
N GLU A 103 -6.77 9.80 -14.79
CA GLU A 103 -7.25 10.72 -13.77
C GLU A 103 -6.98 10.13 -12.38
N ILE A 104 -6.38 10.92 -11.50
CA ILE A 104 -6.08 10.51 -10.12
C ILE A 104 -6.93 11.38 -9.20
N VAL A 105 -7.82 10.73 -8.46
CA VAL A 105 -8.75 11.39 -7.53
C VAL A 105 -8.47 10.92 -6.11
N CYS A 106 -8.51 11.84 -5.15
CA CYS A 106 -8.42 11.53 -3.72
C CYS A 106 -9.74 11.94 -3.08
N ASP A 107 -10.66 10.97 -2.91
CA ASP A 107 -12.00 11.19 -2.36
C ASP A 107 -12.48 9.92 -1.62
N ASP A 108 -13.63 10.02 -0.94
CA ASP A 108 -14.37 8.83 -0.47
C ASP A 108 -14.74 7.96 -1.68
N PHE A 109 -14.58 6.65 -1.53
CA PHE A 109 -14.81 5.73 -2.65
C PHE A 109 -16.21 5.83 -3.24
N TYR A 110 -17.23 6.02 -2.39
CA TYR A 110 -18.62 6.09 -2.84
C TYR A 110 -18.88 7.38 -3.62
N ASN A 111 -18.35 8.51 -3.15
CA ASN A 111 -18.40 9.76 -3.90
C ASN A 111 -17.74 9.61 -5.28
N PHE A 112 -16.57 8.98 -5.32
CA PHE A 112 -15.86 8.74 -6.56
C PHE A 112 -16.65 7.86 -7.52
N VAL A 113 -17.08 6.65 -7.11
CA VAL A 113 -17.77 5.71 -8.01
C VAL A 113 -19.13 6.22 -8.46
N THR A 114 -19.79 7.09 -7.69
CA THR A 114 -21.05 7.72 -8.08
C THR A 114 -20.85 8.94 -8.98
N SER A 115 -19.70 9.61 -8.91
CA SER A 115 -19.35 10.73 -9.80
C SER A 115 -18.93 10.26 -11.20
N VAL A 116 -18.37 9.05 -11.29
CA VAL A 116 -17.97 8.44 -12.56
C VAL A 116 -19.16 7.73 -13.20
N ASN A 117 -19.46 8.05 -14.46
CA ASN A 117 -20.53 7.37 -15.21
C ASN A 117 -20.06 6.01 -15.71
N ILE A 118 -20.00 5.02 -14.81
CA ILE A 118 -19.57 3.64 -15.10
C ILE A 118 -20.60 2.98 -16.03
N LYS A 119 -20.12 2.41 -17.13
CA LYS A 119 -20.91 1.72 -18.15
C LYS A 119 -20.74 0.20 -18.03
N GLU A 120 -21.60 -0.56 -18.66
CA GLU A 120 -21.64 -2.03 -18.60
C GLU A 120 -20.32 -2.74 -19.02
N ASN A 121 -19.54 -2.11 -19.89
CA ASN A 121 -18.25 -2.63 -20.37
C ASN A 121 -17.04 -2.06 -19.60
N ASP A 122 -17.25 -1.15 -18.67
CA ASP A 122 -16.16 -0.63 -17.84
C ASP A 122 -15.78 -1.67 -16.78
N PHE A 123 -14.50 -1.66 -16.41
CA PHE A 123 -13.96 -2.57 -15.40
C PHE A 123 -13.55 -1.79 -14.15
N VAL A 124 -14.08 -2.21 -13.01
CA VAL A 124 -13.79 -1.61 -11.69
C VAL A 124 -12.96 -2.59 -10.87
N PHE A 125 -11.71 -2.23 -10.61
CA PHE A 125 -10.85 -2.99 -9.70
C PHE A 125 -10.90 -2.38 -8.30
N LEU A 126 -11.11 -3.22 -7.28
CA LEU A 126 -11.33 -2.80 -5.91
C LEU A 126 -10.37 -3.54 -4.96
N ASP A 127 -9.57 -2.80 -4.22
CA ASP A 127 -8.66 -3.31 -3.18
C ASP A 127 -8.83 -2.45 -1.91
N PRO A 128 -9.99 -2.54 -1.22
CA PRO A 128 -10.28 -1.74 -0.05
C PRO A 128 -9.43 -2.17 1.15
N PRO A 129 -9.28 -1.32 2.18
CA PRO A 129 -8.70 -1.71 3.45
C PRO A 129 -9.45 -2.94 4.02
N TYR A 130 -8.68 -3.87 4.59
CA TYR A 130 -9.26 -5.12 5.10
C TYR A 130 -9.93 -4.89 6.45
N ASP A 131 -11.06 -5.59 6.68
CA ASP A 131 -11.70 -5.72 7.99
C ASP A 131 -10.79 -6.52 8.93
N SER A 132 -9.84 -5.84 9.55
CA SER A 132 -8.92 -6.43 10.53
C SER A 132 -8.46 -5.35 11.51
N ASP A 133 -8.07 -5.77 12.73
CA ASP A 133 -7.53 -4.90 13.80
C ASP A 133 -6.33 -4.03 13.37
N PHE A 134 -5.86 -4.19 12.14
CA PHE A 134 -4.73 -3.47 11.54
C PHE A 134 -5.11 -2.31 10.62
N SER A 135 -6.40 -2.05 10.43
CA SER A 135 -6.88 -0.90 9.62
C SER A 135 -6.53 0.46 10.24
N THR A 136 -5.89 0.47 11.42
CA THR A 136 -5.38 1.67 12.10
C THR A 136 -4.11 2.28 11.46
N TYR A 137 -3.69 1.83 10.26
CA TYR A 137 -2.52 2.41 9.59
C TYR A 137 -2.77 3.80 9.01
N ASP A 138 -4.02 4.16 8.81
CA ASP A 138 -4.40 5.49 8.35
C ASP A 138 -5.46 6.08 9.28
N LYS A 139 -5.48 7.39 9.44
CA LYS A 139 -6.47 8.11 10.25
C LYS A 139 -7.90 7.97 9.71
N ASN A 140 -8.06 7.41 8.52
CA ASN A 140 -9.34 7.07 7.91
C ASN A 140 -9.64 5.59 8.19
N THR A 141 -10.56 5.36 9.10
CA THR A 141 -11.08 4.03 9.42
C THR A 141 -12.06 3.61 8.33
N PHE A 142 -11.64 2.68 7.44
CA PHE A 142 -12.59 1.97 6.59
C PHE A 142 -13.17 0.84 7.44
N ASP A 143 -14.34 1.07 8.00
CA ASP A 143 -14.95 0.19 8.99
C ASP A 143 -15.98 -0.79 8.36
N LYS A 144 -16.72 -1.48 9.22
CA LYS A 144 -17.78 -2.41 8.76
C LYS A 144 -18.89 -1.70 8.01
N PHE A 145 -19.21 -0.47 8.39
CA PHE A 145 -20.20 0.32 7.67
C PHE A 145 -19.75 0.65 6.25
N ASP A 146 -18.47 0.97 6.07
CA ASP A 146 -17.92 1.21 4.74
C ASP A 146 -17.87 -0.07 3.89
N GLN A 147 -17.59 -1.21 4.52
CA GLN A 147 -17.67 -2.51 3.84
C GLN A 147 -19.11 -2.82 3.36
N GLU A 148 -20.11 -2.51 4.19
CA GLU A 148 -21.53 -2.66 3.82
C GLU A 148 -21.93 -1.67 2.71
N ARG A 149 -21.45 -0.42 2.75
CA ARG A 149 -21.67 0.57 1.68
C ARG A 149 -21.10 0.06 0.35
N LEU A 150 -19.86 -0.46 0.39
CA LEU A 150 -19.23 -1.02 -0.80
C LEU A 150 -19.99 -2.21 -1.35
N TYR A 151 -20.38 -3.14 -0.50
CA TYR A 151 -21.20 -4.28 -0.86
C TYR A 151 -22.52 -3.86 -1.52
N ASN A 152 -23.25 -2.92 -0.90
CA ASN A 152 -24.52 -2.42 -1.41
C ASN A 152 -24.34 -1.73 -2.78
N TYR A 153 -23.29 -0.93 -2.95
CA TYR A 153 -22.96 -0.33 -4.23
C TYR A 153 -22.73 -1.39 -5.32
N LEU A 154 -21.93 -2.41 -5.03
CA LEU A 154 -21.59 -3.45 -6.02
C LEU A 154 -22.82 -4.25 -6.46
N LEU A 155 -23.74 -4.55 -5.55
CA LEU A 155 -24.96 -5.31 -5.88
C LEU A 155 -26.04 -4.48 -6.56
N ASN A 156 -26.27 -3.26 -6.06
CA ASN A 156 -27.48 -2.53 -6.37
C ASN A 156 -27.27 -1.36 -7.33
N GLU A 157 -26.01 -0.91 -7.53
CA GLU A 157 -25.73 0.32 -8.29
C GLU A 157 -24.73 0.08 -9.42
N CYS A 158 -23.67 -0.71 -9.20
CA CYS A 158 -22.63 -0.94 -10.19
C CYS A 158 -23.16 -1.73 -11.39
N VAL A 159 -23.15 -1.12 -12.55
CA VAL A 159 -23.55 -1.77 -13.82
C VAL A 159 -22.34 -2.37 -14.56
N GLY A 160 -21.12 -1.94 -14.26
CA GLY A 160 -19.88 -2.41 -14.87
C GLY A 160 -19.44 -3.79 -14.41
N LEU A 161 -18.37 -4.26 -15.03
CA LEU A 161 -17.64 -5.44 -14.57
C LEU A 161 -16.80 -5.05 -13.36
N PHE A 162 -16.74 -5.91 -12.33
CA PHE A 162 -15.87 -5.62 -11.21
C PHE A 162 -15.09 -6.84 -10.70
N MET A 163 -13.94 -6.54 -10.08
CA MET A 163 -13.16 -7.49 -9.30
C MET A 163 -12.83 -6.84 -7.95
N LEU A 164 -13.27 -7.47 -6.88
CA LEU A 164 -12.94 -7.09 -5.51
C LEU A 164 -12.01 -8.15 -4.92
N ILE A 165 -10.86 -7.70 -4.38
CA ILE A 165 -9.95 -8.56 -3.62
C ILE A 165 -9.99 -8.12 -2.17
N ILE A 166 -10.33 -9.05 -1.27
CA ILE A 166 -10.47 -8.73 0.15
C ILE A 166 -10.06 -9.91 1.04
N LYS A 167 -9.50 -9.62 2.22
CA LYS A 167 -9.19 -10.66 3.20
C LYS A 167 -10.49 -11.29 3.71
N ARG A 168 -10.53 -12.63 3.74
CA ARG A 168 -11.64 -13.37 4.33
C ARG A 168 -11.70 -13.16 5.84
N THR A 169 -12.83 -12.68 6.32
CA THR A 169 -13.25 -12.65 7.73
C THR A 169 -14.66 -13.20 7.84
N ASP A 170 -15.14 -13.47 9.05
CA ASP A 170 -16.51 -13.95 9.24
C ASP A 170 -17.52 -12.91 8.72
N PHE A 171 -17.26 -11.63 8.96
CA PHE A 171 -18.10 -10.54 8.49
C PHE A 171 -18.13 -10.45 6.95
N ILE A 172 -16.98 -10.47 6.29
CA ILE A 172 -16.88 -10.46 4.82
C ILE A 172 -17.54 -11.72 4.23
N SER A 173 -17.37 -12.87 4.89
CA SER A 173 -18.02 -14.11 4.47
C SER A 173 -19.54 -14.02 4.53
N GLN A 174 -20.10 -13.37 5.54
CA GLN A 174 -21.55 -13.13 5.65
C GLN A 174 -22.07 -12.24 4.52
N LEU A 175 -21.30 -11.24 4.10
CA LEU A 175 -21.69 -10.35 3.01
C LEU A 175 -21.69 -11.05 1.64
N TYR A 176 -20.66 -11.83 1.32
CA TYR A 176 -20.39 -12.22 -0.06
C TYR A 176 -20.55 -13.71 -0.38
N LEU A 177 -20.61 -14.63 0.59
CA LEU A 177 -20.66 -16.07 0.31
C LEU A 177 -22.06 -16.63 0.00
N SER A 178 -23.12 -15.83 0.06
CA SER A 178 -24.43 -16.23 -0.39
C SER A 178 -24.59 -16.06 -1.91
N GLU A 179 -25.42 -16.88 -2.56
CA GLU A 179 -25.75 -16.68 -3.97
C GLU A 179 -26.47 -15.34 -4.14
N GLN A 180 -25.90 -14.46 -4.97
CA GLN A 180 -26.42 -13.13 -5.20
C GLN A 180 -26.35 -12.75 -6.67
N VAL A 181 -27.29 -11.88 -7.06
CA VAL A 181 -27.38 -11.33 -8.41
C VAL A 181 -27.26 -9.81 -8.33
N CYS A 182 -26.35 -9.26 -9.10
CA CYS A 182 -26.18 -7.83 -9.23
C CYS A 182 -27.32 -7.18 -10.03
N LYS A 183 -27.46 -5.86 -9.91
CA LYS A 183 -28.46 -5.08 -10.65
C LYS A 183 -28.47 -5.33 -12.16
N ASN A 184 -27.33 -5.63 -12.75
CA ASN A 184 -27.17 -5.96 -14.16
C ASN A 184 -27.52 -7.41 -14.52
N GLY A 185 -28.10 -8.18 -13.60
CA GLY A 185 -28.49 -9.58 -13.80
C GLY A 185 -27.35 -10.59 -13.73
N ARG A 186 -26.10 -10.18 -13.49
CA ARG A 186 -24.94 -11.06 -13.39
C ARG A 186 -24.83 -11.65 -11.98
N LYS A 187 -24.48 -12.92 -11.87
CA LYS A 187 -24.26 -13.58 -10.60
C LYS A 187 -22.88 -13.24 -10.04
N LEU A 188 -22.80 -13.08 -8.72
CA LEU A 188 -21.50 -13.05 -8.04
C LEU A 188 -20.81 -14.41 -8.15
N LYS A 189 -19.51 -14.37 -8.45
CA LYS A 189 -18.60 -15.50 -8.35
C LYS A 189 -17.58 -15.19 -7.26
N VAL A 190 -17.37 -16.12 -6.37
CA VAL A 190 -16.45 -15.97 -5.25
C VAL A 190 -15.43 -17.09 -5.31
N ASP A 191 -14.20 -16.74 -5.60
CA ASP A 191 -13.04 -17.62 -5.53
C ASP A 191 -12.18 -17.24 -4.31
N SER A 192 -11.28 -18.13 -3.88
CA SER A 192 -10.38 -17.83 -2.79
C SER A 192 -8.94 -18.26 -3.09
N PHE A 193 -7.99 -17.58 -2.45
CA PHE A 193 -6.57 -17.95 -2.50
C PHE A 193 -5.88 -17.70 -1.16
N GLU A 194 -4.88 -18.53 -0.86
CA GLU A 194 -4.04 -18.33 0.31
C GLU A 194 -2.87 -17.40 0.01
N LYS A 195 -2.66 -16.42 0.88
CA LYS A 195 -1.50 -15.51 0.83
C LYS A 195 -0.67 -15.66 2.09
N LYS A 196 0.63 -15.94 1.91
CA LYS A 196 1.60 -15.93 3.01
C LYS A 196 2.19 -14.53 3.18
N TYR A 197 1.96 -13.92 4.33
CA TYR A 197 2.59 -12.65 4.67
C TYR A 197 4.02 -12.90 5.18
N GLN A 198 5.00 -12.29 4.53
CA GLN A 198 6.42 -12.43 4.92
C GLN A 198 6.75 -11.68 6.21
N VAL A 199 5.98 -10.66 6.56
CA VAL A 199 6.18 -9.82 7.75
C VAL A 199 4.86 -9.68 8.50
N SER A 200 4.80 -10.23 9.72
CA SER A 200 3.69 -10.03 10.64
C SER A 200 4.23 -9.51 11.98
N PHE A 201 3.76 -8.34 12.43
CA PHE A 201 4.28 -7.67 13.63
C PHE A 201 3.66 -8.18 14.94
N LYS A 202 2.43 -8.67 14.92
CA LYS A 202 1.71 -9.09 16.14
C LYS A 202 1.52 -10.60 16.30
N ASN A 203 1.40 -11.35 15.20
CA ASN A 203 1.17 -12.80 15.26
C ASN A 203 2.17 -13.54 14.37
N ARG A 204 3.33 -13.89 14.92
CA ARG A 204 4.36 -14.68 14.22
C ARG A 204 3.88 -16.07 13.77
N ASN A 205 2.79 -16.58 14.33
CA ASN A 205 2.31 -17.94 14.10
C ASN A 205 1.22 -18.06 13.03
N ASN A 206 0.56 -16.97 12.62
CA ASN A 206 -0.52 -17.01 11.61
C ASN A 206 -0.08 -16.24 10.35
N LYS A 207 0.79 -16.87 9.56
CA LYS A 207 1.31 -16.29 8.31
C LYS A 207 0.38 -16.47 7.11
N ASN A 208 -0.59 -17.35 7.20
CA ASN A 208 -1.53 -17.64 6.13
C ASN A 208 -2.80 -16.81 6.33
N ALA A 209 -3.18 -16.07 5.32
CA ALA A 209 -4.47 -15.41 5.28
C ALA A 209 -5.17 -15.81 3.98
N GLU A 210 -6.41 -16.21 4.09
CA GLU A 210 -7.26 -16.47 2.94
C GLU A 210 -7.82 -15.14 2.43
N HIS A 211 -7.78 -14.96 1.13
CA HIS A 211 -8.38 -13.82 0.43
C HIS A 211 -9.47 -14.30 -0.50
N LEU A 212 -10.51 -13.52 -0.60
CA LEU A 212 -11.58 -13.73 -1.57
C LEU A 212 -11.32 -12.88 -2.81
N VAL A 213 -11.61 -13.44 -3.97
CA VAL A 213 -11.71 -12.74 -5.25
C VAL A 213 -13.18 -12.80 -5.65
N ILE A 214 -13.83 -11.65 -5.65
CA ILE A 214 -15.24 -11.52 -5.89
C ILE A 214 -15.44 -10.79 -7.22
N THR A 215 -16.15 -11.42 -8.15
CA THR A 215 -16.39 -10.89 -9.50
C THR A 215 -17.86 -11.04 -9.89
N ASN A 216 -18.29 -10.28 -10.92
CA ASN A 216 -19.62 -10.39 -11.53
C ASN A 216 -19.57 -10.76 -13.02
N TYR A 217 -18.49 -11.43 -13.48
CA TYR A 217 -18.32 -11.82 -14.89
C TYR A 217 -17.78 -13.24 -15.03
#